data_21cb7b1a9b91946b76c8b8d1ca288f5f
#
_entry.id   21cb7b1a9b91946b76c8b8d1ca288f5f
#
_cell.length_a   1.000
_cell.length_b   1.000
_cell.length_c   1.000
_cell.angle_alpha   90.00
_cell.angle_beta   90.00
_cell.angle_gamma   90.00
#
_symmetry.space_group_name_H-M   'P 1'
#
loop_
_entity.id
_entity.type
_entity.pdbx_description
1 polymer ?
#
loop_
_entity_poly.entity_id
_entity_poly.type
_entity_poly.pdbx_seq_one_letter_code
_entity_poly.pdbx_strand_id
1 'polypeptide(L)'
;MRGSSQTGCSMKVCGVEISSNDVNVCLLSLTDEIFELPDFRSRRLTLTDINSTHELRYFQQTFAKLMQDYKVDRVVVRQRPMKGKFAGGAVGFKLEAAIELISDLDVIIMSPTEIKESLKRNPIQIDYAETDLKAYQEVAFNTAYAYLMKDKYAAKEE
;
A
#
# COMPACT_ATOMS: atom_id res chain seq x y z
N MET A 1 -15.59 -11.31 23.52
CA MET A 1 -15.08 -11.08 23.41
C MET A 1 -14.40 -10.73 23.16
N ARG A 2 -14.40 -10.52 23.06
CA ARG A 2 -13.74 -10.16 22.75
C ARG A 2 -12.98 -9.56 22.98
N GLY A 3 -13.53 -9.70 23.19
CA GLY A 3 -12.94 -8.58 23.68
C GLY A 3 -11.58 -8.41 23.74
N SER A 4 -11.06 -9.14 24.16
CA SER A 4 -9.69 -9.01 24.26
C SER A 4 -9.03 -8.48 23.08
N SER A 5 -9.55 -8.71 21.99
CA SER A 5 -8.92 -8.23 20.83
C SER A 5 -8.83 -6.77 20.79
N GLN A 6 -9.51 -6.13 21.67
CA GLN A 6 -9.47 -4.75 21.62
C GLN A 6 -8.27 -4.15 22.15
N THR A 7 -7.54 -4.85 22.94
CA THR A 7 -6.38 -4.27 23.53
C THR A 7 -5.37 -3.91 22.49
N GLY A 8 -5.26 -4.64 21.45
CA GLY A 8 -4.28 -4.30 20.46
C GLY A 8 -4.94 -3.74 19.22
N CYS A 9 -4.82 -2.47 18.99
CA CYS A 9 -5.25 -1.92 17.74
C CYS A 9 -4.24 -2.34 16.70
N SER A 10 -4.47 -3.49 16.12
CA SER A 10 -3.58 -3.99 15.08
C SER A 10 -4.12 -3.61 13.72
N MET A 11 -3.29 -3.00 12.91
CA MET A 11 -3.65 -2.67 11.54
C MET A 11 -2.56 -3.12 10.60
N LYS A 12 -2.93 -3.89 9.59
CA LYS A 12 -2.02 -4.37 8.58
C LYS A 12 -2.35 -3.68 7.27
N VAL A 13 -1.39 -2.99 6.71
CA VAL A 13 -1.58 -2.16 5.53
C VAL A 13 -0.62 -2.59 4.43
N CYS A 14 -1.11 -2.62 3.21
CA CYS A 14 -0.25 -2.84 2.06
C CYS A 14 -0.08 -1.51 1.33
N GLY A 15 1.16 -1.01 1.32
CA GLY A 15 1.49 0.18 0.54
C GLY A 15 1.74 -0.23 -0.89
N VAL A 16 1.28 0.59 -1.83
CA VAL A 16 1.37 0.28 -3.25
C VAL A 16 1.92 1.46 -4.02
N GLU A 17 2.91 1.19 -4.85
CA GLU A 17 3.41 2.16 -5.81
C GLU A 17 3.27 1.53 -7.19
N ILE A 18 2.64 2.24 -8.12
CA ILE A 18 2.53 1.78 -9.49
C ILE A 18 3.59 2.50 -10.32
N SER A 19 4.48 1.73 -10.91
CA SER A 19 5.57 2.27 -11.72
C SER A 19 5.55 1.57 -13.07
N SER A 20 5.15 2.30 -14.11
CA SER A 20 4.97 1.74 -15.43
C SER A 20 3.96 0.60 -15.37
N ASN A 21 4.33 -0.62 -15.75
CA ASN A 21 3.43 -1.77 -15.67
C ASN A 21 3.71 -2.65 -14.44
N ASP A 22 4.49 -2.13 -13.50
CA ASP A 22 4.81 -2.83 -12.26
C ASP A 22 4.04 -2.26 -11.10
N VAL A 23 3.58 -3.14 -10.22
CA VAL A 23 2.95 -2.75 -8.96
C VAL A 23 3.86 -3.21 -7.85
N ASN A 24 4.55 -2.27 -7.21
CA ASN A 24 5.45 -2.56 -6.10
C ASN A 24 4.65 -2.53 -4.80
N VAL A 25 4.79 -3.53 -3.98
CA VAL A 25 4.00 -3.66 -2.75
C VAL A 25 4.87 -3.84 -1.53
N CYS A 26 4.41 -3.32 -0.41
CA CYS A 26 5.10 -3.49 0.87
C CYS A 26 4.05 -3.65 1.96
N LEU A 27 4.16 -4.73 2.72
CA LEU A 27 3.25 -5.00 3.80
C LEU A 27 3.84 -4.48 5.11
N LEU A 28 3.07 -3.69 5.84
CA LEU A 28 3.51 -3.10 7.09
C LEU A 28 2.39 -3.19 8.10
N SER A 29 2.69 -3.62 9.31
CA SER A 29 1.68 -3.67 10.36
C SER A 29 2.08 -2.80 11.54
N LEU A 30 1.10 -2.28 12.22
CA LEU A 30 1.28 -1.51 13.43
C LEU A 30 0.40 -2.11 14.51
N THR A 31 1.03 -2.60 15.59
CA THR A 31 0.31 -3.20 16.71
C THR A 31 0.87 -2.60 17.98
N ASP A 32 0.02 -1.94 18.76
CA ASP A 32 0.46 -1.34 20.04
C ASP A 32 1.70 -0.48 19.87
N GLU A 33 1.70 0.36 18.82
CA GLU A 33 2.79 1.29 18.51
C GLU A 33 4.09 0.62 18.05
N ILE A 34 4.04 -0.68 17.79
CA ILE A 34 5.19 -1.40 17.25
C ILE A 34 4.96 -1.73 15.79
N PHE A 35 5.89 -1.29 14.95
CA PHE A 35 5.84 -1.58 13.52
C PHE A 35 6.50 -2.92 13.25
N GLU A 36 5.87 -3.71 12.37
CA GLU A 36 6.41 -4.97 11.95
C GLU A 36 6.32 -5.09 10.43
N LEU A 37 7.29 -5.78 9.85
CA LEU A 37 7.32 -6.06 8.42
C LEU A 37 7.08 -7.55 8.24
N PRO A 38 5.80 -7.98 8.14
CA PRO A 38 5.52 -9.40 8.00
C PRO A 38 6.11 -9.95 6.71
N ASP A 39 6.50 -11.22 6.72
CA ASP A 39 6.96 -11.87 5.51
C ASP A 39 5.86 -11.83 4.47
N PHE A 40 6.24 -11.50 3.24
CA PHE A 40 5.28 -11.33 2.17
C PHE A 40 5.83 -12.03 0.93
N ARG A 41 5.05 -12.93 0.37
CA ARG A 41 5.55 -13.75 -0.75
C ARG A 41 5.75 -12.96 -2.04
N SER A 42 5.12 -11.79 -2.16
CA SER A 42 5.24 -10.98 -3.36
C SER A 42 5.81 -9.61 -3.03
N ARG A 43 6.66 -9.11 -3.89
CA ARG A 43 7.23 -7.78 -3.74
C ARG A 43 6.84 -6.90 -4.90
N ARG A 44 6.48 -7.51 -6.02
CA ARG A 44 6.13 -6.81 -7.25
C ARG A 44 5.21 -7.68 -8.08
N LEU A 45 4.19 -7.05 -8.64
CA LEU A 45 3.30 -7.70 -9.60
C LEU A 45 3.43 -6.94 -10.90
N THR A 46 3.55 -7.63 -12.01
CA THR A 46 3.75 -7.01 -13.31
C THR A 46 2.62 -7.35 -14.25
N LEU A 47 2.06 -6.34 -14.92
CA LEU A 47 1.08 -6.56 -15.96
C LEU A 47 1.82 -6.73 -17.28
N THR A 48 1.76 -7.91 -17.87
CA THR A 48 2.55 -8.20 -19.06
C THR A 48 1.92 -7.68 -20.34
N ASP A 49 0.59 -7.59 -20.40
CA ASP A 49 -0.09 -7.10 -21.59
C ASP A 49 -1.22 -6.15 -21.20
N ILE A 50 -0.99 -4.86 -21.37
CA ILE A 50 -1.95 -3.82 -21.01
C ILE A 50 -3.26 -3.93 -21.79
N ASN A 51 -3.20 -4.46 -23.00
CA ASN A 51 -4.38 -4.56 -23.87
C ASN A 51 -5.20 -5.82 -23.64
N SER A 52 -4.73 -6.71 -22.80
CA SER A 52 -5.42 -7.96 -22.54
C SER A 52 -6.34 -7.83 -21.32
N THR A 53 -7.64 -7.92 -21.56
CA THR A 53 -8.62 -7.93 -20.47
C THR A 53 -8.39 -9.13 -19.55
N HIS A 54 -8.03 -10.26 -20.14
CA HIS A 54 -7.75 -11.46 -19.39
C HIS A 54 -6.58 -11.25 -18.41
N GLU A 55 -5.50 -10.63 -18.89
CA GLU A 55 -4.34 -10.37 -18.04
C GLU A 55 -4.65 -9.36 -16.94
N LEU A 56 -5.47 -8.37 -17.24
CA LEU A 56 -5.86 -7.38 -16.24
C LEU A 56 -6.74 -8.00 -15.16
N ARG A 57 -7.66 -8.89 -15.55
CA ARG A 57 -8.48 -9.61 -14.59
C ARG A 57 -7.65 -10.55 -13.75
N TYR A 58 -6.68 -11.20 -14.35
CA TYR A 58 -5.79 -12.09 -13.63
C TYR A 58 -4.97 -11.32 -12.60
N PHE A 59 -4.49 -10.13 -12.96
CA PHE A 59 -3.79 -9.26 -12.04
C PHE A 59 -4.69 -8.90 -10.85
N GLN A 60 -5.91 -8.47 -11.14
CA GLN A 60 -6.85 -8.07 -10.10
C GLN A 60 -7.14 -9.22 -9.15
N GLN A 61 -7.40 -10.40 -9.67
CA GLN A 61 -7.68 -11.58 -8.86
C GLN A 61 -6.48 -11.99 -8.03
N THR A 62 -5.30 -11.93 -8.62
CA THR A 62 -4.06 -12.27 -7.91
C THR A 62 -3.82 -11.30 -6.76
N PHE A 63 -4.02 -10.01 -7.01
CA PHE A 63 -3.85 -8.99 -5.98
C PHE A 63 -4.87 -9.19 -4.86
N ALA A 64 -6.13 -9.41 -5.22
CA ALA A 64 -7.18 -9.60 -4.23
C ALA A 64 -6.91 -10.83 -3.35
N LYS A 65 -6.47 -11.93 -3.97
CA LYS A 65 -6.15 -13.13 -3.23
C LYS A 65 -4.96 -12.92 -2.30
N LEU A 66 -3.97 -12.18 -2.75
CA LEU A 66 -2.80 -11.87 -1.94
C LEU A 66 -3.19 -11.09 -0.69
N MET A 67 -4.05 -10.09 -0.86
CA MET A 67 -4.53 -9.30 0.28
C MET A 67 -5.34 -10.16 1.24
N GLN A 68 -6.15 -11.06 0.71
CA GLN A 68 -6.95 -11.95 1.54
C GLN A 68 -6.08 -12.94 2.31
N ASP A 69 -5.10 -13.53 1.64
CA ASP A 69 -4.21 -14.52 2.25
C ASP A 69 -3.43 -13.93 3.43
N TYR A 70 -3.05 -12.67 3.33
CA TYR A 70 -2.29 -12.02 4.39
C TYR A 70 -3.17 -11.19 5.33
N LYS A 71 -4.48 -11.22 5.12
CA LYS A 71 -5.45 -10.53 5.99
C LYS A 71 -5.13 -9.04 6.10
N VAL A 72 -4.90 -8.42 4.96
CA VAL A 72 -4.60 -7.01 4.89
C VAL A 72 -5.87 -6.21 5.20
N ASP A 73 -5.78 -5.27 6.13
CA ASP A 73 -6.92 -4.44 6.52
C ASP A 73 -7.21 -3.35 5.53
N ARG A 74 -6.16 -2.72 5.00
CA ARG A 74 -6.32 -1.64 4.04
C ARG A 74 -5.17 -1.64 3.04
N VAL A 75 -5.49 -1.17 1.84
CA VAL A 75 -4.49 -0.99 0.79
C VAL A 75 -4.35 0.51 0.55
N VAL A 76 -3.14 1.03 0.61
CA VAL A 76 -2.89 2.44 0.40
C VAL A 76 -2.07 2.61 -0.87
N VAL A 77 -2.67 3.23 -1.87
CA VAL A 77 -2.04 3.41 -3.16
C VAL A 77 -1.52 4.85 -3.27
N ARG A 78 -0.26 4.99 -3.62
CA ARG A 78 0.28 6.33 -3.86
C ARG A 78 -0.33 6.83 -5.16
N GLN A 79 -0.99 7.97 -5.08
CA GLN A 79 -1.67 8.55 -6.24
C GLN A 79 -0.67 8.86 -7.35
N ARG A 80 -1.03 8.51 -8.56
CA ARG A 80 -0.18 8.79 -9.70
C ARG A 80 -0.31 10.25 -10.12
N PRO A 81 0.77 10.84 -10.67
CA PRO A 81 0.66 12.21 -11.20
C PRO A 81 -0.37 12.25 -12.32
N MET A 82 -1.25 13.22 -12.26
CA MET A 82 -2.31 13.36 -13.27
C MET A 82 -2.00 14.38 -14.33
N LYS A 83 -1.00 15.22 -14.07
CA LYS A 83 -0.62 16.28 -15.00
C LYS A 83 0.89 16.40 -15.08
N GLY A 84 1.34 17.03 -16.13
CA GLY A 84 2.74 17.37 -16.26
C GLY A 84 3.57 16.31 -16.94
N LYS A 85 4.84 16.61 -16.98
CA LYS A 85 5.84 15.82 -17.67
C LYS A 85 5.93 14.37 -17.19
N PHE A 86 5.64 14.17 -15.91
CA PHE A 86 5.75 12.85 -15.30
C PHE A 86 4.39 12.23 -15.02
N ALA A 87 3.36 12.70 -15.71
CA ALA A 87 2.03 12.11 -15.56
C ALA A 87 2.09 10.62 -15.89
N GLY A 88 1.31 9.85 -15.17
CA GLY A 88 1.30 8.40 -15.36
C GLY A 88 0.72 8.01 -16.71
N GLY A 89 1.21 6.92 -17.25
CA GLY A 89 0.68 6.39 -18.49
C GLY A 89 -0.62 5.64 -18.28
N ALA A 90 -1.27 5.27 -19.38
CA ALA A 90 -2.54 4.57 -19.33
C ALA A 90 -2.48 3.28 -18.52
N VAL A 91 -1.36 2.55 -18.61
CA VAL A 91 -1.18 1.30 -17.89
C VAL A 91 -1.36 1.52 -16.39
N GLY A 92 -0.71 2.55 -15.86
CA GLY A 92 -0.76 2.84 -14.43
C GLY A 92 -2.17 3.13 -13.95
N PHE A 93 -2.94 3.87 -14.73
CA PHE A 93 -4.31 4.18 -14.36
C PHE A 93 -5.20 2.94 -14.41
N LYS A 94 -4.97 2.06 -15.37
CA LYS A 94 -5.70 0.79 -15.42
C LYS A 94 -5.41 -0.06 -14.19
N LEU A 95 -4.15 -0.13 -13.79
CA LEU A 95 -3.77 -0.92 -12.62
C LEU A 95 -4.37 -0.32 -11.35
N GLU A 96 -4.32 1.00 -11.22
CA GLU A 96 -4.91 1.67 -10.06
C GLU A 96 -6.41 1.40 -9.99
N ALA A 97 -7.10 1.56 -11.11
CA ALA A 97 -8.53 1.30 -11.16
C ALA A 97 -8.87 -0.16 -10.85
N ALA A 98 -8.06 -1.08 -11.35
CA ALA A 98 -8.29 -2.51 -11.09
C ALA A 98 -8.22 -2.80 -9.60
N ILE A 99 -7.27 -2.18 -8.90
CA ILE A 99 -7.15 -2.35 -7.45
C ILE A 99 -8.34 -1.70 -6.73
N GLU A 100 -8.71 -0.49 -7.14
CA GLU A 100 -9.81 0.22 -6.50
C GLU A 100 -11.14 -0.50 -6.61
N LEU A 101 -11.33 -1.24 -7.68
CA LEU A 101 -12.60 -1.92 -7.94
C LEU A 101 -12.75 -3.27 -7.24
N ILE A 102 -11.76 -3.67 -6.46
CA ILE A 102 -11.87 -4.92 -5.70
C ILE A 102 -12.87 -4.69 -4.57
N SER A 103 -14.00 -5.38 -4.63
CA SER A 103 -15.15 -5.09 -3.77
C SER A 103 -14.95 -5.35 -2.27
N ASP A 104 -14.13 -6.32 -1.93
CA ASP A 104 -13.95 -6.69 -0.53
C ASP A 104 -12.71 -6.06 0.11
N LEU A 105 -12.19 -5.02 -0.52
CA LEU A 105 -10.94 -4.42 -0.11
C LEU A 105 -11.13 -2.93 0.16
N ASP A 106 -10.59 -2.47 1.29
CA ASP A 106 -10.63 -1.06 1.62
C ASP A 106 -9.39 -0.41 0.99
N VAL A 107 -9.60 0.33 -0.08
CA VAL A 107 -8.52 0.94 -0.85
C VAL A 107 -8.52 2.45 -0.65
N ILE A 108 -7.38 2.99 -0.29
CA ILE A 108 -7.21 4.41 -0.04
C ILE A 108 -6.16 4.95 -1.01
N ILE A 109 -6.50 6.05 -1.68
CA ILE A 109 -5.54 6.71 -2.56
C ILE A 109 -4.96 7.89 -1.79
N MET A 110 -3.65 7.90 -1.66
CA MET A 110 -2.97 8.93 -0.89
C MET A 110 -2.06 9.74 -1.80
N SER A 111 -2.22 11.06 -1.82
CA SER A 111 -1.42 11.90 -2.71
C SER A 111 0.03 12.00 -2.24
N PRO A 112 0.96 12.26 -3.15
CA PRO A 112 2.36 12.46 -2.75
C PRO A 112 2.53 13.58 -1.72
N THR A 113 1.70 14.62 -1.81
CA THR A 113 1.74 15.73 -0.86
C THR A 113 1.33 15.27 0.53
N GLU A 114 0.26 14.48 0.62
CA GLU A 114 -0.18 13.92 1.90
C GLU A 114 0.87 13.01 2.51
N ILE A 115 1.50 12.20 1.69
CA ILE A 115 2.55 11.30 2.15
C ILE A 115 3.71 12.11 2.70
N LYS A 116 4.14 13.12 1.97
CA LYS A 116 5.25 13.96 2.36
C LYS A 116 4.97 14.69 3.67
N GLU A 117 3.76 15.23 3.81
CA GLU A 117 3.38 15.93 5.03
C GLU A 117 3.33 15.01 6.23
N SER A 118 2.78 13.82 6.06
CA SER A 118 2.73 12.85 7.14
C SER A 118 4.12 12.46 7.60
N LEU A 119 5.03 12.21 6.66
CA LEU A 119 6.40 11.83 7.00
C LEU A 119 7.19 12.98 7.60
N LYS A 120 6.83 14.20 7.27
CA LYS A 120 7.48 15.37 7.86
C LYS A 120 7.11 15.50 9.33
N ARG A 121 5.86 15.22 9.65
CA ARG A 121 5.38 15.26 11.04
C ARG A 121 5.85 14.05 11.83
N ASN A 122 5.97 12.92 11.14
CA ASN A 122 6.29 11.65 11.77
C ASN A 122 7.42 10.97 11.01
N PRO A 123 8.67 11.43 11.22
CA PRO A 123 9.80 10.85 10.49
C PRO A 123 9.91 9.34 10.72
N ILE A 124 10.30 8.64 9.69
CA ILE A 124 10.43 7.18 9.76
C ILE A 124 11.52 6.81 10.75
N GLN A 125 11.16 5.97 11.73
CA GLN A 125 12.08 5.52 12.76
C GLN A 125 12.79 4.22 12.38
N ILE A 126 12.37 3.60 11.30
CA ILE A 126 12.93 2.33 10.84
C ILE A 126 14.01 2.62 9.81
N ASP A 127 15.20 2.05 10.01
CA ASP A 127 16.26 2.18 9.01
C ASP A 127 15.95 1.25 7.85
N TYR A 128 15.61 1.83 6.70
CA TYR A 128 15.22 1.03 5.55
C TYR A 128 16.32 0.05 5.12
N ALA A 129 17.58 0.45 5.25
CA ALA A 129 18.68 -0.41 4.87
C ALA A 129 18.78 -1.68 5.72
N GLU A 130 18.22 -1.66 6.91
CA GLU A 130 18.21 -2.81 7.80
C GLU A 130 17.04 -3.74 7.57
N THR A 131 16.11 -3.37 6.68
CA THR A 131 14.98 -4.24 6.35
C THR A 131 15.40 -5.17 5.21
N ASP A 132 14.63 -6.24 5.01
CA ASP A 132 14.85 -7.14 3.90
C ASP A 132 14.18 -6.67 2.62
N LEU A 133 13.68 -5.44 2.61
CA LEU A 133 12.95 -4.90 1.47
C LEU A 133 13.90 -4.50 0.36
N LYS A 134 13.41 -4.62 -0.86
CA LYS A 134 14.19 -4.23 -2.04
C LYS A 134 14.09 -2.72 -2.27
N ALA A 135 15.07 -2.17 -2.97
CA ALA A 135 15.09 -0.73 -3.25
C ALA A 135 13.80 -0.24 -3.91
N TYR A 136 13.23 -1.03 -4.80
CA TYR A 136 12.01 -0.63 -5.51
C TYR A 136 10.76 -0.66 -4.62
N GLN A 137 10.85 -1.17 -3.40
CA GLN A 137 9.73 -1.19 -2.47
C GLN A 137 9.71 0.03 -1.55
N GLU A 138 10.72 0.88 -1.62
CA GLU A 138 10.84 2.00 -0.68
C GLU A 138 9.65 2.96 -0.73
N VAL A 139 9.19 3.31 -1.91
CA VAL A 139 8.05 4.23 -2.04
C VAL A 139 6.78 3.58 -1.48
N ALA A 140 6.59 2.29 -1.73
CA ALA A 140 5.44 1.57 -1.17
C ALA A 140 5.53 1.52 0.35
N PHE A 141 6.73 1.30 0.90
CA PHE A 141 6.96 1.31 2.34
C PHE A 141 6.63 2.69 2.92
N ASN A 142 7.12 3.75 2.30
CA ASN A 142 6.87 5.10 2.78
C ASN A 142 5.39 5.43 2.77
N THR A 143 4.66 4.97 1.75
CA THR A 143 3.24 5.19 1.63
C THR A 143 2.47 4.50 2.76
N ALA A 144 2.81 3.25 3.04
CA ALA A 144 2.18 2.50 4.12
C ALA A 144 2.47 3.14 5.47
N TYR A 145 3.72 3.52 5.70
CA TYR A 145 4.12 4.15 6.95
C TYR A 145 3.40 5.47 7.15
N ALA A 146 3.36 6.31 6.11
CA ALA A 146 2.71 7.61 6.18
C ALA A 146 1.22 7.47 6.53
N TYR A 147 0.57 6.48 5.92
CA TYR A 147 -0.84 6.25 6.19
C TYR A 147 -1.07 5.79 7.63
N LEU A 148 -0.27 4.85 8.10
CA LEU A 148 -0.41 4.34 9.46
C LEU A 148 -0.22 5.43 10.51
N MET A 149 0.75 6.31 10.29
CA MET A 149 0.98 7.41 11.23
C MET A 149 -0.15 8.42 11.18
N LYS A 150 -0.66 8.72 9.99
CA LYS A 150 -1.77 9.64 9.85
C LYS A 150 -3.03 9.11 10.54
N ASP A 151 -3.33 7.83 10.32
CA ASP A 151 -4.50 7.19 10.90
C ASP A 151 -4.38 7.14 12.43
N LYS A 152 -3.19 6.82 12.93
CA LYS A 152 -2.94 6.75 14.35
C LYS A 152 -3.21 8.08 15.05
N TYR A 153 -2.73 9.18 14.46
CA TYR A 153 -2.91 10.48 15.08
C TYR A 153 -4.33 11.03 14.89
N ALA A 154 -4.98 10.68 13.80
CA ALA A 154 -6.37 11.07 13.62
C ALA A 154 -7.24 10.42 14.69
N ALA A 155 -6.99 9.15 15.00
CA ALA A 155 -7.72 8.45 16.03
C ALA A 155 -7.51 9.07 17.41
N LYS A 156 -6.29 9.56 17.68
CA LYS A 156 -6.00 10.19 18.97
C LYS A 156 -6.66 11.54 19.15
N GLU A 157 -6.96 12.23 18.06
CA GLU A 157 -7.58 13.54 18.14
C GLU A 157 -9.07 13.45 18.42
N GLU A 158 -9.65 12.30 18.29
CA GLU A 158 -11.03 12.09 18.61
C GLU A 158 -11.19 11.60 20.04
#